data_150b53a4e3a3bd2525805fcc3097d678
#
_entry.id   150b53a4e3a3bd2525805fcc3097d678
#
_cell.length_a   1.000
_cell.length_b   1.000
_cell.length_c   1.000
_cell.angle_alpha   90.00
_cell.angle_beta   90.00
_cell.angle_gamma   90.00
#
_symmetry.space_group_name_H-M   'P 1'
#
loop_
_entity.id
_entity.type
_entity.pdbx_description
1 polymer ?
#
loop_
_entity_poly.entity_id
_entity_poly.type
_entity_poly.pdbx_seq_one_letter_code
_entity_poly.pdbx_strand_id
1 'polypeptide(L)'
;MTARRYDYIRDPDAIYAESFAAIRREVDLSRIPEDLQPLALRIVHACGDPAVIKRLTWSPGAGRAGREALKLGATILCDSRMVAAGIIRKKLPGANEVLCTLGDSDVPDIARRLETTRSAAAVELWQDELPGAVVVIGNAPTALFHLLERLAEGWPKPALILGFPVGFVGAAESKEALAQDAGGIPFVTLLGRGGGSAIAAAAVNALAGGNE
;
A
#
# COMPACT_ATOMS: atom_id res chain seq x y z
N MET A 1 2.40 -40.00 27.36
CA MET A 1 1.99 -39.43 26.05
C MET A 1 3.19 -38.75 25.43
N THR A 2 3.75 -39.28 24.34
CA THR A 2 4.82 -38.65 23.60
C THR A 2 4.31 -37.42 22.89
N ALA A 3 4.90 -36.26 23.12
CA ALA A 3 4.50 -35.01 22.45
C ALA A 3 4.65 -35.17 20.92
N ARG A 4 3.59 -34.87 20.17
CA ARG A 4 3.60 -34.92 18.71
C ARG A 4 4.54 -33.85 18.20
N ARG A 5 5.58 -34.22 17.44
CA ARG A 5 6.49 -33.27 16.76
C ARG A 5 6.10 -33.21 15.28
N TYR A 6 6.04 -31.97 14.77
CA TYR A 6 5.85 -31.71 13.33
C TYR A 6 7.22 -31.47 12.70
N ASP A 7 7.38 -31.96 11.47
CA ASP A 7 8.54 -31.69 10.64
C ASP A 7 8.30 -30.42 9.83
N TYR A 8 9.07 -29.35 10.11
CA TYR A 8 9.01 -28.06 9.42
C TYR A 8 10.31 -27.31 9.59
N ILE A 9 10.62 -26.42 8.66
CA ILE A 9 11.78 -25.52 8.74
C ILE A 9 11.57 -24.57 9.91
N ARG A 10 12.57 -24.44 10.79
CA ARG A 10 12.51 -23.59 11.99
C ARG A 10 13.39 -22.35 11.91
N ASP A 11 14.34 -22.36 10.98
CA ASP A 11 15.22 -21.21 10.72
C ASP A 11 14.44 -20.12 9.94
N PRO A 12 14.27 -18.89 10.50
CA PRO A 12 13.51 -17.83 9.85
C PRO A 12 14.09 -17.39 8.50
N ASP A 13 15.42 -17.33 8.39
CA ASP A 13 16.08 -16.87 7.16
C ASP A 13 15.95 -17.93 6.07
N ALA A 14 16.05 -19.22 6.42
CA ALA A 14 15.81 -20.32 5.49
C ALA A 14 14.36 -20.34 5.00
N ILE A 15 13.36 -20.14 5.90
CA ILE A 15 11.94 -20.05 5.52
C ILE A 15 11.74 -18.91 4.53
N TYR A 16 12.33 -17.74 4.83
CA TYR A 16 12.21 -16.56 3.99
C TYR A 16 12.81 -16.78 2.60
N ALA A 17 14.05 -17.27 2.55
CA ALA A 17 14.75 -17.56 1.29
C ALA A 17 14.00 -18.57 0.42
N GLU A 18 13.50 -19.67 1.03
CA GLU A 18 12.74 -20.69 0.31
C GLU A 18 11.40 -20.16 -0.20
N SER A 19 10.68 -19.35 0.60
CA SER A 19 9.43 -18.71 0.20
C SER A 19 9.62 -17.83 -1.03
N PHE A 20 10.62 -16.94 -1.03
CA PHE A 20 10.89 -16.08 -2.19
C PHE A 20 11.42 -16.84 -3.40
N ALA A 21 12.20 -17.90 -3.19
CA ALA A 21 12.63 -18.79 -4.28
C ALA A 21 11.44 -19.52 -4.91
N ALA A 22 10.46 -19.98 -4.11
CA ALA A 22 9.24 -20.60 -4.59
C ALA A 22 8.41 -19.59 -5.42
N ILE A 23 8.18 -18.39 -4.88
CA ILE A 23 7.46 -17.33 -5.57
C ILE A 23 8.10 -17.01 -6.93
N ARG A 24 9.43 -16.83 -7.00
CA ARG A 24 10.13 -16.54 -8.27
C ARG A 24 9.98 -17.63 -9.31
N ARG A 25 9.74 -18.90 -8.93
CA ARG A 25 9.46 -20.00 -9.88
C ARG A 25 8.03 -19.97 -10.43
N GLU A 26 7.09 -19.38 -9.69
CA GLU A 26 5.67 -19.38 -10.01
C GLU A 26 5.19 -18.11 -10.72
N VAL A 27 5.95 -17.00 -10.62
CA VAL A 27 5.54 -15.71 -11.17
C VAL A 27 6.36 -15.32 -12.39
N ASP A 28 5.69 -14.79 -13.40
CA ASP A 28 6.34 -14.15 -14.55
C ASP A 28 6.49 -12.63 -14.28
N LEU A 29 7.73 -12.21 -14.04
CA LEU A 29 8.08 -10.82 -13.79
C LEU A 29 8.47 -10.04 -15.05
N SER A 30 8.48 -10.67 -16.24
CA SER A 30 8.98 -10.07 -17.47
C SER A 30 8.28 -8.76 -17.85
N ARG A 31 7.02 -8.60 -17.46
CA ARG A 31 6.22 -7.40 -17.70
C ARG A 31 6.35 -6.34 -16.61
N ILE A 32 6.98 -6.67 -15.49
CA ILE A 32 7.08 -5.78 -14.31
C ILE A 32 8.44 -5.09 -14.35
N PRO A 33 8.47 -3.73 -14.34
CA PRO A 33 9.73 -2.98 -14.30
C PRO A 33 10.61 -3.44 -13.14
N GLU A 34 11.92 -3.47 -13.34
CA GLU A 34 12.90 -3.93 -12.33
C GLU A 34 12.71 -3.24 -10.98
N ASP A 35 12.38 -1.94 -11.01
CA ASP A 35 12.15 -1.15 -9.80
C ASP A 35 10.88 -1.53 -9.04
N LEU A 36 9.97 -2.30 -9.62
CA LEU A 36 8.75 -2.81 -8.98
C LEU A 36 8.78 -4.32 -8.71
N GLN A 37 9.75 -5.08 -9.22
CA GLN A 37 9.80 -6.52 -9.00
C GLN A 37 9.87 -6.91 -7.50
N PRO A 38 10.67 -6.24 -6.65
CA PRO A 38 10.65 -6.53 -5.20
C PRO A 38 9.27 -6.31 -4.57
N LEU A 39 8.56 -5.26 -5.00
CA LEU A 39 7.21 -4.96 -4.53
C LEU A 39 6.22 -6.06 -4.98
N ALA A 40 6.28 -6.48 -6.23
CA ALA A 40 5.42 -7.55 -6.75
C ALA A 40 5.64 -8.88 -6.01
N LEU A 41 6.89 -9.29 -5.80
CA LEU A 41 7.23 -10.51 -5.04
C LEU A 41 6.71 -10.43 -3.61
N ARG A 42 6.87 -9.29 -2.95
CA ARG A 42 6.41 -9.12 -1.57
C ARG A 42 4.88 -9.09 -1.45
N ILE A 43 4.18 -8.57 -2.44
CA ILE A 43 2.71 -8.69 -2.52
C ILE A 43 2.28 -10.15 -2.63
N VAL A 44 2.90 -10.92 -3.53
CA VAL A 44 2.62 -12.38 -3.66
C VAL A 44 2.87 -13.09 -2.33
N HIS A 45 4.00 -12.82 -1.69
CA HIS A 45 4.31 -13.40 -0.37
C HIS A 45 3.25 -13.05 0.68
N ALA A 46 2.74 -11.82 0.69
CA ALA A 46 1.76 -11.36 1.68
C ALA A 46 0.36 -11.97 1.50
N CYS A 47 -0.03 -12.31 0.29
CA CYS A 47 -1.37 -12.87 0.01
C CYS A 47 -1.36 -14.38 -0.32
N GLY A 48 -0.19 -15.00 -0.57
CA GLY A 48 -0.09 -16.41 -0.94
C GLY A 48 -0.71 -16.75 -2.30
N ASP A 49 -0.91 -15.77 -3.18
CA ASP A 49 -1.54 -15.93 -4.48
C ASP A 49 -0.63 -15.41 -5.61
N PRO A 50 0.09 -16.28 -6.35
CA PRO A 50 0.91 -15.86 -7.50
C PRO A 50 0.11 -15.17 -8.60
N ALA A 51 -1.18 -15.46 -8.75
CA ALA A 51 -2.01 -14.86 -9.78
C ALA A 51 -2.30 -13.37 -9.55
N VAL A 52 -2.06 -12.87 -8.33
CA VAL A 52 -2.30 -11.46 -7.97
C VAL A 52 -1.52 -10.49 -8.85
N ILE A 53 -0.30 -10.85 -9.31
CA ILE A 53 0.53 -9.96 -10.13
C ILE A 53 -0.07 -9.64 -11.50
N LYS A 54 -0.96 -10.49 -12.02
CA LYS A 54 -1.65 -10.24 -13.30
C LYS A 54 -2.57 -9.02 -13.24
N ARG A 55 -2.95 -8.61 -12.04
CA ARG A 55 -3.81 -7.45 -11.75
C ARG A 55 -3.03 -6.24 -11.27
N LEU A 56 -1.71 -6.38 -11.08
CA LEU A 56 -0.86 -5.28 -10.66
C LEU A 56 -0.77 -4.24 -11.77
N THR A 57 -1.00 -2.99 -11.43
CA THR A 57 -1.03 -1.85 -12.33
C THR A 57 -0.29 -0.68 -11.69
N TRP A 58 0.47 0.07 -12.48
CA TRP A 58 1.35 1.13 -11.98
C TRP A 58 1.55 2.22 -13.02
N SER A 59 1.96 3.39 -12.56
CA SER A 59 2.52 4.43 -13.43
C SER A 59 4.02 4.26 -13.62
N PRO A 60 4.59 4.73 -14.75
CA PRO A 60 6.04 4.69 -14.97
C PRO A 60 6.82 5.36 -13.82
N GLY A 61 7.86 4.69 -13.32
CA GLY A 61 8.74 5.20 -12.30
C GLY A 61 8.19 5.19 -10.87
N ALA A 62 7.03 4.57 -10.62
CA ALA A 62 6.40 4.54 -9.30
C ALA A 62 7.28 3.90 -8.22
N GLY A 63 8.00 2.82 -8.55
CA GLY A 63 8.91 2.16 -7.61
C GLY A 63 10.07 3.06 -7.21
N ARG A 64 10.66 3.79 -8.17
CA ARG A 64 11.73 4.76 -7.89
C ARG A 64 11.19 5.92 -7.04
N ALA A 65 10.07 6.52 -7.43
CA ALA A 65 9.48 7.64 -6.69
C ALA A 65 9.21 7.28 -5.23
N GLY A 66 8.65 6.09 -4.97
CA GLY A 66 8.40 5.64 -3.60
C GLY A 66 9.68 5.43 -2.79
N ARG A 67 10.71 4.80 -3.36
CA ARG A 67 11.99 4.61 -2.66
C ARG A 67 12.69 5.95 -2.35
N GLU A 68 12.68 6.88 -3.29
CA GLU A 68 13.27 8.20 -3.11
C GLU A 68 12.54 8.98 -2.01
N ALA A 69 11.19 9.00 -2.05
CA ALA A 69 10.39 9.63 -1.02
C ALA A 69 10.69 9.05 0.38
N LEU A 70 10.71 7.73 0.52
CA LEU A 70 11.02 7.09 1.79
C LEU A 70 12.44 7.41 2.29
N LYS A 71 13.44 7.44 1.41
CA LYS A 71 14.82 7.84 1.76
C LYS A 71 14.91 9.29 2.24
N LEU A 72 14.08 10.17 1.71
CA LEU A 72 14.00 11.57 2.13
C LEU A 72 13.21 11.79 3.42
N GLY A 73 12.70 10.72 4.04
CA GLY A 73 11.96 10.80 5.29
C GLY A 73 10.48 11.14 5.12
N ALA A 74 9.91 10.91 3.93
CA ALA A 74 8.50 11.17 3.66
C ALA A 74 7.57 10.56 4.70
N THR A 75 6.55 11.32 5.10
CA THR A 75 5.43 10.82 5.91
C THR A 75 4.66 9.74 5.16
N ILE A 76 4.27 8.68 5.86
CA ILE A 76 3.46 7.58 5.31
C ILE A 76 2.05 7.71 5.87
N LEU A 77 1.09 8.08 5.00
CA LEU A 77 -0.31 8.32 5.35
C LEU A 77 -1.12 7.05 5.12
N CYS A 78 -1.68 6.47 6.17
CA CYS A 78 -2.40 5.20 6.13
C CYS A 78 -3.90 5.38 6.37
N ASP A 79 -4.75 4.76 5.55
CA ASP A 79 -6.21 4.79 5.71
C ASP A 79 -6.71 3.94 6.88
N SER A 80 -5.90 3.04 7.40
CA SER A 80 -6.28 2.16 8.51
C SER A 80 -5.12 1.85 9.45
N ARG A 81 -5.46 1.57 10.71
CA ARG A 81 -4.48 1.11 11.71
C ARG A 81 -3.84 -0.22 11.33
N MET A 82 -4.55 -1.09 10.60
CA MET A 82 -4.00 -2.36 10.12
C MET A 82 -2.87 -2.14 9.12
N VAL A 83 -3.00 -1.19 8.20
CA VAL A 83 -1.92 -0.79 7.28
C VAL A 83 -0.73 -0.29 8.08
N ALA A 84 -0.95 0.69 8.96
CA ALA A 84 0.11 1.29 9.78
C ALA A 84 0.84 0.26 10.65
N ALA A 85 0.12 -0.71 11.23
CA ALA A 85 0.69 -1.79 12.04
C ALA A 85 1.49 -2.81 11.22
N GLY A 86 1.14 -3.00 9.93
CA GLY A 86 1.85 -3.92 9.04
C GLY A 86 3.18 -3.37 8.50
N ILE A 87 3.43 -2.07 8.64
CA ILE A 87 4.69 -1.43 8.20
C ILE A 87 5.80 -1.73 9.20
N ILE A 88 6.90 -2.31 8.72
CA ILE A 88 8.08 -2.67 9.52
C ILE A 88 8.93 -1.41 9.74
N ARG A 89 8.62 -0.64 10.78
CA ARG A 89 9.25 0.66 11.06
C ARG A 89 10.78 0.62 11.08
N LYS A 90 11.38 -0.45 11.61
CA LYS A 90 12.83 -0.62 11.66
C LYS A 90 13.51 -0.77 10.28
N LYS A 91 12.74 -1.04 9.22
CA LYS A 91 13.23 -1.11 7.84
C LYS A 91 13.08 0.21 7.08
N LEU A 92 12.40 1.19 7.66
CA LEU A 92 12.24 2.50 7.01
C LEU A 92 13.60 3.21 6.92
N PRO A 93 13.96 3.74 5.74
CA PRO A 93 15.32 4.21 5.49
C PRO A 93 15.58 5.62 6.02
N GLY A 94 14.55 6.36 6.38
CA GLY A 94 14.61 7.73 6.90
C GLY A 94 13.87 7.89 8.21
N ALA A 95 13.72 9.15 8.66
CA ALA A 95 12.86 9.49 9.81
C ALA A 95 11.38 9.52 9.42
N ASN A 96 10.93 8.45 8.75
CA ASN A 96 9.58 8.36 8.22
C ASN A 96 8.56 8.24 9.36
N GLU A 97 7.64 9.18 9.43
CA GLU A 97 6.47 9.06 10.30
C GLU A 97 5.40 8.21 9.63
N VAL A 98 4.70 7.39 10.41
CA VAL A 98 3.57 6.57 9.92
C VAL A 98 2.33 7.04 10.65
N LEU A 99 1.47 7.73 9.93
CA LEU A 99 0.26 8.36 10.42
C LEU A 99 -1.00 7.61 9.97
N CYS A 100 -1.97 7.53 10.88
CA CYS A 100 -3.32 7.05 10.58
C CYS A 100 -4.33 7.89 11.36
N THR A 101 -5.00 8.80 10.67
CA THR A 101 -5.96 9.76 11.24
C THR A 101 -7.36 9.19 11.46
N LEU A 102 -7.63 7.91 11.10
CA LEU A 102 -8.95 7.29 11.23
C LEU A 102 -9.54 7.33 12.65
N GLY A 103 -8.69 7.40 13.65
CA GLY A 103 -9.08 7.44 15.07
C GLY A 103 -9.05 8.83 15.67
N ASP A 104 -8.83 9.86 14.89
CA ASP A 104 -8.84 11.24 15.36
C ASP A 104 -10.23 11.67 15.86
N SER A 105 -10.25 12.52 16.87
CA SER A 105 -11.48 13.00 17.54
C SER A 105 -12.38 13.79 16.60
N ASP A 106 -11.82 14.46 15.59
CA ASP A 106 -12.56 15.31 14.66
C ASP A 106 -13.22 14.52 13.53
N VAL A 107 -12.76 13.30 13.26
CA VAL A 107 -13.26 12.46 12.16
C VAL A 107 -14.77 12.24 12.18
N PRO A 108 -15.42 11.95 13.33
CA PRO A 108 -16.88 11.79 13.37
C PRO A 108 -17.65 13.06 12.96
N ASP A 109 -17.14 14.23 13.32
CA ASP A 109 -17.78 15.51 13.04
C ASP A 109 -17.57 15.90 11.57
N ILE A 110 -16.37 15.68 11.04
CA ILE A 110 -16.06 15.84 9.61
C ILE A 110 -16.96 14.93 8.77
N ALA A 111 -17.07 13.64 9.16
CA ALA A 111 -17.90 12.67 8.43
C ALA A 111 -19.37 13.08 8.38
N ARG A 112 -19.92 13.60 9.48
CA ARG A 112 -21.31 14.12 9.51
C ARG A 112 -21.48 15.36 8.64
N ARG A 113 -20.53 16.31 8.71
CA ARG A 113 -20.59 17.56 7.93
C ARG A 113 -20.50 17.32 6.43
N LEU A 114 -19.67 16.33 6.01
CA LEU A 114 -19.46 16.00 4.61
C LEU A 114 -20.38 14.88 4.11
N GLU A 115 -21.29 14.38 4.96
CA GLU A 115 -22.21 13.26 4.65
C GLU A 115 -21.48 12.05 4.05
N THR A 116 -20.29 11.71 4.62
CA THR A 116 -19.41 10.67 4.09
C THR A 116 -18.98 9.66 5.14
N THR A 117 -18.19 8.67 4.74
CA THR A 117 -17.64 7.67 5.65
C THR A 117 -16.53 8.24 6.53
N ARG A 118 -16.30 7.62 7.71
CA ARG A 118 -15.17 7.99 8.56
C ARG A 118 -13.82 7.88 7.84
N SER A 119 -13.66 6.88 6.95
CA SER A 119 -12.42 6.69 6.20
C SER A 119 -12.17 7.82 5.18
N ALA A 120 -13.20 8.30 4.51
CA ALA A 120 -13.12 9.47 3.64
C ALA A 120 -12.87 10.74 4.45
N ALA A 121 -13.60 10.94 5.55
CA ALA A 121 -13.42 12.08 6.46
C ALA A 121 -12.02 12.17 7.06
N ALA A 122 -11.40 11.02 7.35
CA ALA A 122 -10.04 10.97 7.88
C ALA A 122 -8.98 11.49 6.89
N VAL A 123 -9.26 11.42 5.58
CA VAL A 123 -8.40 11.98 4.53
C VAL A 123 -8.33 13.50 4.60
N GLU A 124 -9.38 14.18 5.07
CA GLU A 124 -9.37 15.64 5.24
C GLU A 124 -8.23 16.13 6.15
N LEU A 125 -7.82 15.29 7.09
CA LEU A 125 -6.72 15.61 8.01
C LEU A 125 -5.32 15.37 7.40
N TRP A 126 -5.23 15.01 6.12
CA TRP A 126 -3.96 14.78 5.44
C TRP A 126 -3.45 15.98 4.66
N GLN A 127 -4.26 17.02 4.45
CA GLN A 127 -3.96 18.10 3.51
C GLN A 127 -2.56 18.69 3.70
N ASP A 128 -2.18 19.01 4.93
CA ASP A 128 -0.89 19.61 5.25
C ASP A 128 0.27 18.61 5.20
N GLU A 129 -0.02 17.31 5.33
CA GLU A 129 0.96 16.23 5.32
C GLU A 129 1.17 15.61 3.92
N LEU A 130 0.30 15.94 2.94
CA LEU A 130 0.37 15.38 1.60
C LEU A 130 1.63 15.74 0.81
N PRO A 131 2.23 16.96 0.91
CA PRO A 131 3.38 17.30 0.10
C PRO A 131 4.52 16.30 0.23
N GLY A 132 4.78 15.54 -0.84
CA GLY A 132 5.83 14.53 -0.87
C GLY A 132 5.60 13.26 -0.05
N ALA A 133 4.42 13.09 0.54
CA ALA A 133 4.07 11.91 1.32
C ALA A 133 3.93 10.65 0.46
N VAL A 134 4.00 9.49 1.11
CA VAL A 134 3.57 8.19 0.55
C VAL A 134 2.21 7.85 1.10
N VAL A 135 1.18 7.93 0.28
CA VAL A 135 -0.18 7.56 0.67
C VAL A 135 -0.41 6.07 0.48
N VAL A 136 -0.98 5.41 1.49
CA VAL A 136 -1.16 3.95 1.55
C VAL A 136 -2.59 3.63 1.94
N ILE A 137 -3.40 3.26 0.96
CA ILE A 137 -4.81 2.91 1.15
C ILE A 137 -4.96 1.39 0.97
N GLY A 138 -5.23 0.68 2.04
CA GLY A 138 -5.35 -0.78 2.05
C GLY A 138 -6.70 -1.29 2.52
N ASN A 139 -7.62 -0.40 2.91
CA ASN A 139 -8.90 -0.82 3.48
C ASN A 139 -10.07 -0.21 2.72
N ALA A 140 -10.21 1.13 2.72
CA ALA A 140 -11.45 1.79 2.34
C ALA A 140 -11.43 2.37 0.92
N PRO A 141 -12.30 1.88 0.00
CA PRO A 141 -12.47 2.51 -1.32
C PRO A 141 -12.86 3.99 -1.24
N THR A 142 -13.67 4.36 -0.25
CA THR A 142 -14.11 5.74 -0.03
C THR A 142 -12.97 6.69 0.33
N ALA A 143 -11.93 6.20 1.01
CA ALA A 143 -10.73 7.01 1.25
C ALA A 143 -9.96 7.27 -0.05
N LEU A 144 -9.89 6.29 -0.96
CA LEU A 144 -9.23 6.47 -2.25
C LEU A 144 -10.01 7.43 -3.15
N PHE A 145 -11.30 7.27 -3.27
CA PHE A 145 -12.13 8.20 -4.03
C PHE A 145 -12.01 9.63 -3.51
N HIS A 146 -12.15 9.81 -2.19
CA HIS A 146 -12.09 11.13 -1.57
C HIS A 146 -10.73 11.80 -1.79
N LEU A 147 -9.63 11.04 -1.66
CA LEU A 147 -8.29 11.54 -1.98
C LEU A 147 -8.20 12.03 -3.44
N LEU A 148 -8.70 11.24 -4.40
CA LEU A 148 -8.65 11.60 -5.81
C LEU A 148 -9.47 12.88 -6.10
N GLU A 149 -10.63 13.03 -5.48
CA GLU A 149 -11.47 14.24 -5.57
C GLU A 149 -10.70 15.46 -5.04
N ARG A 150 -10.09 15.37 -3.84
CA ARG A 150 -9.32 16.47 -3.26
C ARG A 150 -8.10 16.85 -4.10
N LEU A 151 -7.42 15.86 -4.68
CA LEU A 151 -6.28 16.11 -5.59
C LEU A 151 -6.74 16.81 -6.89
N ALA A 152 -7.92 16.47 -7.41
CA ALA A 152 -8.53 17.14 -8.56
C ALA A 152 -8.94 18.58 -8.25
N GLU A 153 -9.30 18.87 -7.00
CA GLU A 153 -9.59 20.21 -6.49
C GLU A 153 -8.36 21.07 -6.21
N GLY A 154 -7.15 20.51 -6.44
CA GLY A 154 -5.89 21.25 -6.31
C GLY A 154 -5.15 21.09 -4.99
N TRP A 155 -5.49 20.06 -4.20
CA TRP A 155 -4.70 19.74 -3.01
C TRP A 155 -3.24 19.43 -3.35
N PRO A 156 -2.30 19.60 -2.38
CA PRO A 156 -0.90 19.23 -2.57
C PRO A 156 -0.75 17.77 -2.97
N LYS A 157 0.25 17.48 -3.83
CA LYS A 157 0.45 16.15 -4.37
C LYS A 157 1.38 15.32 -3.49
N PRO A 158 1.02 14.05 -3.18
CA PRO A 158 1.95 13.08 -2.60
C PRO A 158 2.99 12.65 -3.63
N ALA A 159 4.09 12.07 -3.16
CA ALA A 159 5.12 11.48 -4.01
C ALA A 159 4.68 10.15 -4.62
N LEU A 160 3.82 9.40 -3.92
CA LEU A 160 3.32 8.09 -4.38
C LEU A 160 1.97 7.78 -3.75
N ILE A 161 1.09 7.14 -4.53
CA ILE A 161 -0.15 6.52 -4.02
C ILE A 161 -0.04 4.99 -4.16
N LEU A 162 -0.09 4.26 -3.04
CA LEU A 162 -0.23 2.81 -2.95
C LEU A 162 -1.70 2.49 -2.68
N GLY A 163 -2.48 2.28 -3.75
CA GLY A 163 -3.93 2.15 -3.71
C GLY A 163 -4.38 0.69 -3.77
N PHE A 164 -4.56 0.02 -2.63
CA PHE A 164 -4.96 -1.38 -2.53
C PHE A 164 -6.24 -1.60 -1.70
N PRO A 165 -7.28 -0.73 -1.79
CA PRO A 165 -8.50 -1.01 -1.07
C PRO A 165 -9.10 -2.35 -1.48
N VAL A 166 -9.85 -2.97 -0.56
CA VAL A 166 -10.46 -4.29 -0.74
C VAL A 166 -11.96 -4.22 -0.49
N GLY A 167 -12.75 -4.95 -1.26
CA GLY A 167 -14.18 -5.05 -1.01
C GLY A 167 -15.03 -5.32 -2.24
N PHE A 168 -16.34 -5.38 -2.00
CA PHE A 168 -17.34 -5.70 -3.02
C PHE A 168 -18.03 -4.45 -3.60
N VAL A 169 -17.93 -3.31 -2.91
CA VAL A 169 -18.52 -2.02 -3.32
C VAL A 169 -17.43 -0.97 -3.39
N GLY A 170 -17.22 -0.38 -4.55
CA GLY A 170 -16.28 0.70 -4.78
C GLY A 170 -14.80 0.31 -4.86
N ALA A 171 -14.40 -0.92 -4.49
CA ALA A 171 -12.99 -1.30 -4.45
C ALA A 171 -12.38 -1.44 -5.86
N ALA A 172 -13.06 -2.04 -6.79
CA ALA A 172 -12.61 -2.12 -8.18
C ALA A 172 -12.62 -0.73 -8.82
N GLU A 173 -13.73 -0.04 -8.65
CA GLU A 173 -14.02 1.26 -9.26
C GLU A 173 -13.03 2.34 -8.79
N SER A 174 -12.69 2.39 -7.49
CA SER A 174 -11.72 3.38 -6.96
C SER A 174 -10.30 3.14 -7.51
N LYS A 175 -9.91 1.89 -7.70
CA LYS A 175 -8.60 1.54 -8.28
C LYS A 175 -8.54 1.76 -9.78
N GLU A 176 -9.65 1.56 -10.48
CA GLU A 176 -9.80 1.93 -11.89
C GLU A 176 -9.71 3.45 -12.05
N ALA A 177 -10.38 4.24 -11.19
CA ALA A 177 -10.28 5.69 -11.18
C ALA A 177 -8.82 6.16 -10.97
N LEU A 178 -8.10 5.58 -10.00
CA LEU A 178 -6.68 5.86 -9.78
C LEU A 178 -5.84 5.52 -11.03
N ALA A 179 -6.11 4.39 -11.68
CA ALA A 179 -5.35 3.95 -12.86
C ALA A 179 -5.65 4.80 -14.10
N GLN A 180 -6.86 5.35 -14.22
CA GLN A 180 -7.27 6.22 -15.32
C GLN A 180 -6.73 7.63 -15.19
N ASP A 181 -6.82 8.20 -13.99
CA ASP A 181 -6.36 9.57 -13.73
C ASP A 181 -5.88 9.74 -12.29
N ALA A 182 -4.59 9.60 -12.10
CA ALA A 182 -3.90 9.90 -10.84
C ALA A 182 -3.44 11.37 -10.75
N GLY A 183 -3.88 12.26 -11.64
CA GLY A 183 -3.42 13.65 -11.67
C GLY A 183 -1.92 13.83 -11.92
N GLY A 184 -1.27 12.85 -12.59
CA GLY A 184 0.17 12.82 -12.82
C GLY A 184 0.99 12.36 -11.62
N ILE A 185 0.36 11.86 -10.56
CA ILE A 185 1.01 11.33 -9.36
C ILE A 185 1.44 9.88 -9.62
N PRO A 186 2.66 9.48 -9.26
CA PRO A 186 3.06 8.07 -9.28
C PRO A 186 2.14 7.19 -8.44
N PHE A 187 1.79 6.00 -8.97
CA PHE A 187 0.92 5.07 -8.22
C PHE A 187 1.24 3.61 -8.50
N VAL A 188 0.83 2.75 -7.57
CA VAL A 188 0.74 1.29 -7.73
C VAL A 188 -0.61 0.82 -7.16
N THR A 189 -1.30 -0.06 -7.90
CA THR A 189 -2.61 -0.61 -7.49
C THR A 189 -2.79 -2.05 -7.96
N LEU A 190 -3.86 -2.72 -7.48
CA LEU A 190 -4.32 -4.02 -7.94
C LEU A 190 -5.75 -3.90 -8.47
N LEU A 191 -5.96 -4.02 -9.78
CA LEU A 191 -7.29 -3.94 -10.37
C LEU A 191 -8.24 -5.03 -9.84
N GLY A 192 -9.54 -4.73 -9.84
CA GLY A 192 -10.58 -5.60 -9.33
C GLY A 192 -10.77 -5.49 -7.81
N ARG A 193 -11.47 -6.45 -7.20
CA ARG A 193 -11.91 -6.41 -5.80
C ARG A 193 -10.81 -6.71 -4.77
N GLY A 194 -9.77 -7.44 -5.17
CA GLY A 194 -8.68 -7.86 -4.29
C GLY A 194 -7.78 -6.70 -3.86
N GLY A 195 -7.20 -6.83 -2.70
CA GLY A 195 -6.35 -5.82 -2.06
C GLY A 195 -6.21 -6.15 -0.58
N GLY A 196 -6.14 -5.11 0.25
CA GLY A 196 -6.15 -5.26 1.70
C GLY A 196 -4.93 -4.71 2.40
N SER A 197 -5.06 -4.49 3.71
CA SER A 197 -4.02 -3.86 4.54
C SER A 197 -2.69 -4.60 4.52
N ALA A 198 -2.69 -5.94 4.44
CA ALA A 198 -1.47 -6.73 4.37
C ALA A 198 -0.71 -6.48 3.06
N ILE A 199 -1.42 -6.43 1.92
CA ILE A 199 -0.85 -6.11 0.60
C ILE A 199 -0.30 -4.69 0.58
N ALA A 200 -1.06 -3.72 1.10
CA ALA A 200 -0.67 -2.32 1.16
C ALA A 200 0.61 -2.12 2.02
N ALA A 201 0.66 -2.71 3.20
CA ALA A 201 1.83 -2.68 4.06
C ALA A 201 3.04 -3.41 3.42
N ALA A 202 2.80 -4.54 2.74
CA ALA A 202 3.84 -5.27 2.02
C ALA A 202 4.48 -4.41 0.91
N ALA A 203 3.69 -3.63 0.19
CA ALA A 203 4.19 -2.70 -0.82
C ALA A 203 5.13 -1.64 -0.21
N VAL A 204 4.77 -1.02 0.92
CA VAL A 204 5.65 -0.10 1.65
C VAL A 204 6.93 -0.80 2.09
N ASN A 205 6.82 -1.99 2.70
CA ASN A 205 7.96 -2.75 3.21
C ASN A 205 8.94 -3.14 2.10
N ALA A 206 8.45 -3.39 0.88
CA ALA A 206 9.30 -3.65 -0.28
C ALA A 206 10.04 -2.40 -0.77
N LEU A 207 9.39 -1.25 -0.74
CA LEU A 207 10.03 0.02 -1.13
C LEU A 207 11.05 0.51 -0.08
N ALA A 208 10.81 0.21 1.20
CA ALA A 208 11.67 0.57 2.32
C ALA A 208 12.91 -0.33 2.45
N GLY A 209 12.77 -1.62 2.18
CA GLY A 209 13.87 -2.59 2.21
C GLY A 209 14.66 -2.52 0.91
N GLY A 210 15.97 -2.31 0.97
CA GLY A 210 16.86 -2.51 -0.17
C GLY A 210 16.70 -3.90 -0.78
N ASN A 211 17.32 -4.13 -1.95
CA ASN A 211 17.24 -5.38 -2.71
C ASN A 211 17.30 -6.61 -1.83
N GLU A 212 16.20 -7.35 -1.80
CA GLU A 212 16.12 -8.71 -1.27
C GLU A 212 16.49 -9.73 -2.34
#